data_bdbd27d595fc728e719cf54dadefaf94
#
_entry.id   bdbd27d595fc728e719cf54dadefaf94
#
_cell.length_a   1.000
_cell.length_b   1.000
_cell.length_c   1.000
_cell.angle_alpha   90.00
_cell.angle_beta   90.00
_cell.angle_gamma   90.00
#
_symmetry.space_group_name_H-M   'P 1'
#
loop_
_entity.id
_entity.type
_entity.pdbx_description
1 polymer ?
#
loop_
_entity_poly.entity_id
_entity_poly.type
_entity_poly.pdbx_seq_one_letter_code
_entity_poly.pdbx_strand_id
1 'polypeptide(L)'
;AELLIYTQSMMEVGMQEAFSYCNSLKLCGSVSSIEVLKIQQDADVLVHVESFSKQSVFETKMSFSTKLVDYMMAGKIIFAIGPMEVNSLETLRNHNLAITACCDDEVKKQVLAIKNGEVDTKSLTASIHKYITTYRDKIIIQKEMFNRLSELMK
;
A
#
# COMPACT_ATOMS: atom_id res chain seq x y z
N ALA A 1 12.81 4.25 14.35
CA ALA A 1 12.23 3.92 13.03
C ALA A 1 12.58 5.05 12.06
N GLU A 2 12.82 4.71 10.81
CA GLU A 2 13.10 5.67 9.74
C GLU A 2 12.09 5.47 8.62
N LEU A 3 11.67 6.57 7.99
CA LEU A 3 10.87 6.55 6.76
C LEU A 3 11.77 6.86 5.57
N LEU A 4 11.92 5.89 4.67
CA LEU A 4 12.73 6.03 3.46
C LEU A 4 11.79 6.31 2.27
N ILE A 5 12.04 7.39 1.54
CA ILE A 5 11.26 7.75 0.34
C ILE A 5 12.16 7.67 -0.88
N TYR A 6 11.77 6.79 -1.81
CA TYR A 6 12.41 6.63 -3.11
C TYR A 6 11.55 7.28 -4.19
N THR A 7 12.08 8.26 -4.88
CA THR A 7 11.33 9.00 -5.90
C THR A 7 12.24 9.55 -6.99
N GLN A 8 11.72 9.62 -8.22
CA GLN A 8 12.35 10.31 -9.35
C GLN A 8 11.84 11.76 -9.47
N SER A 9 10.74 12.10 -8.79
CA SER A 9 10.15 13.42 -8.89
C SER A 9 10.99 14.46 -8.16
N MET A 10 11.16 15.62 -8.78
CA MET A 10 11.66 16.79 -8.07
C MET A 10 10.63 17.23 -7.03
N MET A 11 11.09 17.41 -5.81
CA MET A 11 10.22 17.91 -4.74
C MET A 11 10.07 19.42 -4.83
N GLU A 12 8.88 19.91 -4.55
CA GLU A 12 8.65 21.34 -4.36
C GLU A 12 9.49 21.86 -3.18
N VAL A 13 9.93 23.11 -3.27
CA VAL A 13 10.81 23.74 -2.25
C VAL A 13 10.24 23.64 -0.85
N GLY A 14 8.93 23.88 -0.68
CA GLY A 14 8.26 23.78 0.62
C GLY A 14 8.23 22.35 1.21
N MET A 15 8.21 21.33 0.36
CA MET A 15 8.34 19.92 0.81
C MET A 15 9.76 19.61 1.28
N GLN A 16 10.77 20.09 0.58
CA GLN A 16 12.17 19.90 0.98
C GLN A 16 12.44 20.50 2.36
N GLU A 17 11.93 21.71 2.62
CA GLU A 17 12.03 22.36 3.91
C GLU A 17 11.31 21.53 5.00
N ALA A 18 10.06 21.11 4.77
CA ALA A 18 9.31 20.31 5.72
C ALA A 18 10.04 19.01 6.10
N PHE A 19 10.69 18.36 5.12
CA PHE A 19 11.45 17.13 5.37
C PHE A 19 12.78 17.37 6.09
N SER A 20 13.40 18.55 5.95
CA SER A 20 14.64 18.88 6.66
C SER A 20 14.48 18.96 8.19
N TYR A 21 13.26 19.19 8.67
CA TYR A 21 12.96 19.21 10.12
C TYR A 21 12.75 17.82 10.72
N CYS A 22 12.70 16.75 9.91
CA CYS A 22 12.45 15.40 10.39
C CYS A 22 13.68 14.50 10.19
N ASN A 23 14.47 14.32 11.25
CA ASN A 23 15.67 13.46 11.22
C ASN A 23 15.39 11.99 10.91
N SER A 24 14.15 11.54 11.06
CA SER A 24 13.71 10.17 10.81
C SER A 24 13.21 9.94 9.39
N LEU A 25 13.24 10.98 8.54
CA LEU A 25 12.81 10.90 7.15
C LEU A 25 14.05 11.06 6.25
N LYS A 26 14.20 10.13 5.30
CA LYS A 26 15.32 10.16 4.33
C LYS A 26 14.78 10.10 2.89
N LEU A 27 15.29 11.00 2.06
CA LEU A 27 15.08 10.97 0.62
C LEU A 27 16.24 10.21 -0.04
N CYS A 28 15.91 9.08 -0.66
CA CYS A 28 16.89 8.14 -1.19
C CYS A 28 17.08 8.26 -2.72
N GLY A 29 16.37 9.20 -3.37
CA GLY A 29 16.46 9.38 -4.83
C GLY A 29 15.78 8.26 -5.63
N SER A 30 16.15 8.13 -6.90
CA SER A 30 15.62 7.10 -7.79
C SER A 30 16.43 5.82 -7.74
N VAL A 31 15.75 4.70 -7.93
CA VAL A 31 16.34 3.36 -8.00
C VAL A 31 15.77 2.59 -9.19
N SER A 32 16.47 1.57 -9.63
CA SER A 32 16.00 0.69 -10.71
C SER A 32 14.85 -0.21 -10.24
N SER A 33 14.09 -0.78 -11.17
CA SER A 33 12.98 -1.69 -10.85
C SER A 33 13.44 -2.94 -10.07
N ILE A 34 14.65 -3.41 -10.30
CA ILE A 34 15.22 -4.54 -9.59
C ILE A 34 15.54 -4.17 -8.14
N GLU A 35 16.10 -2.99 -7.93
CA GLU A 35 16.39 -2.47 -6.60
C GLU A 35 15.12 -2.20 -5.80
N VAL A 36 14.03 -1.74 -6.46
CA VAL A 36 12.72 -1.57 -5.81
C VAL A 36 12.26 -2.86 -5.14
N LEU A 37 12.31 -3.99 -5.85
CA LEU A 37 11.91 -5.28 -5.28
C LEU A 37 12.73 -5.66 -4.04
N LYS A 38 14.04 -5.45 -4.10
CA LYS A 38 14.92 -5.71 -2.96
C LYS A 38 14.61 -4.79 -1.78
N ILE A 39 14.44 -3.50 -2.03
CA ILE A 39 14.08 -2.51 -1.00
C ILE A 39 12.75 -2.89 -0.33
N GLN A 40 11.74 -3.28 -1.11
CA GLN A 40 10.47 -3.74 -0.58
C GLN A 40 10.61 -5.00 0.28
N GLN A 41 11.49 -5.93 -0.12
CA GLN A 41 11.76 -7.14 0.65
C GLN A 41 12.58 -6.89 1.92
N ASP A 42 13.42 -5.87 1.94
CA ASP A 42 14.26 -5.51 3.10
C ASP A 42 13.53 -4.60 4.10
N ALA A 43 12.43 -3.96 3.69
CA ALA A 43 11.64 -3.09 4.57
C ALA A 43 10.89 -3.88 5.65
N ASP A 44 10.72 -3.29 6.83
CA ASP A 44 9.85 -3.83 7.89
C ASP A 44 8.38 -3.55 7.61
N VAL A 45 8.08 -2.36 7.08
CA VAL A 45 6.73 -1.87 6.76
C VAL A 45 6.76 -1.12 5.44
N LEU A 46 5.81 -1.41 4.56
CA LEU A 46 5.60 -0.70 3.31
C LEU A 46 4.46 0.30 3.46
N VAL A 47 4.73 1.57 3.19
CA VAL A 47 3.76 2.65 3.38
C VAL A 47 3.06 2.97 2.05
N HIS A 48 1.73 2.98 2.07
CA HIS A 48 0.88 3.41 0.96
C HIS A 48 0.08 4.64 1.37
N VAL A 49 0.07 5.67 0.54
CA VAL A 49 -0.66 6.91 0.82
C VAL A 49 -1.57 7.26 -0.35
N GLU A 50 -2.84 7.49 -0.06
CA GLU A 50 -3.82 8.05 -0.98
C GLU A 50 -4.12 9.50 -0.60
N SER A 51 -4.40 10.34 -1.58
CA SER A 51 -4.68 11.75 -1.36
C SER A 51 -6.04 11.97 -0.69
N PHE A 52 -6.11 12.91 0.24
CA PHE A 52 -7.34 13.37 0.89
C PHE A 52 -8.04 14.50 0.10
N SER A 53 -7.48 14.97 -1.01
CA SER A 53 -8.14 15.99 -1.81
C SER A 53 -9.39 15.42 -2.48
N LYS A 54 -10.50 16.19 -2.48
CA LYS A 54 -11.77 15.75 -3.08
C LYS A 54 -11.62 15.36 -4.55
N GLN A 55 -10.79 16.07 -5.29
CA GLN A 55 -10.51 15.79 -6.70
C GLN A 55 -9.84 14.43 -6.85
N SER A 56 -8.76 14.17 -6.11
CA SER A 56 -8.04 12.89 -6.18
C SER A 56 -8.93 11.71 -5.73
N VAL A 57 -9.72 11.91 -4.66
CA VAL A 57 -10.68 10.90 -4.19
C VAL A 57 -11.67 10.54 -5.29
N PHE A 58 -12.24 11.54 -5.97
CA PHE A 58 -13.17 11.30 -7.07
C PHE A 58 -12.52 10.50 -8.21
N GLU A 59 -11.29 10.84 -8.58
CA GLU A 59 -10.54 10.19 -9.67
C GLU A 59 -10.11 8.75 -9.32
N THR A 60 -9.75 8.50 -8.06
CA THR A 60 -9.21 7.20 -7.63
C THR A 60 -10.22 6.31 -6.92
N LYS A 61 -11.45 6.79 -6.67
CA LYS A 61 -12.47 6.09 -5.87
C LYS A 61 -12.64 4.61 -6.24
N MET A 62 -12.68 4.31 -7.53
CA MET A 62 -12.87 2.93 -8.05
C MET A 62 -11.55 2.24 -8.39
N SER A 63 -10.42 2.91 -8.20
CA SER A 63 -9.11 2.39 -8.54
C SER A 63 -8.54 1.54 -7.42
N PHE A 64 -7.81 0.47 -7.79
CA PHE A 64 -6.96 -0.27 -6.87
C PHE A 64 -5.50 -0.10 -7.30
N SER A 65 -4.69 0.44 -6.43
CA SER A 65 -3.29 0.74 -6.74
C SER A 65 -2.49 -0.53 -7.06
N THR A 66 -1.81 -0.54 -8.20
CA THR A 66 -0.94 -1.66 -8.60
C THR A 66 0.23 -1.86 -7.65
N LYS A 67 0.73 -0.79 -7.02
CA LYS A 67 1.79 -0.88 -5.99
C LYS A 67 1.39 -1.76 -4.81
N LEU A 68 0.11 -1.80 -4.46
CA LEU A 68 -0.38 -2.65 -3.37
C LEU A 68 -0.24 -4.13 -3.69
N VAL A 69 -0.35 -4.51 -4.96
CA VAL A 69 -0.11 -5.90 -5.38
C VAL A 69 1.36 -6.26 -5.17
N ASP A 70 2.29 -5.37 -5.55
CA ASP A 70 3.72 -5.57 -5.33
C ASP A 70 4.05 -5.66 -3.84
N TYR A 71 3.43 -4.81 -3.00
CA TYR A 71 3.60 -4.83 -1.54
C TYR A 71 3.10 -6.15 -0.92
N MET A 72 1.95 -6.64 -1.37
CA MET A 72 1.43 -7.94 -0.94
C MET A 72 2.37 -9.08 -1.35
N MET A 73 2.92 -9.02 -2.57
CA MET A 73 3.87 -10.02 -3.07
C MET A 73 5.20 -9.99 -2.33
N ALA A 74 5.63 -8.83 -1.82
CA ALA A 74 6.81 -8.70 -0.97
C ALA A 74 6.62 -9.37 0.40
N GLY A 75 5.38 -9.69 0.81
CA GLY A 75 5.07 -10.38 2.06
C GLY A 75 5.33 -9.54 3.31
N LYS A 76 5.30 -8.22 3.18
CA LYS A 76 5.58 -7.28 4.27
C LYS A 76 4.31 -6.68 4.84
N ILE A 77 4.42 -6.11 6.04
CA ILE A 77 3.34 -5.33 6.64
C ILE A 77 3.08 -4.11 5.75
N ILE A 78 1.82 -3.89 5.43
CA ILE A 78 1.39 -2.69 4.70
C ILE A 78 0.75 -1.74 5.70
N PHE A 79 1.20 -0.48 5.71
CA PHE A 79 0.55 0.61 6.41
C PHE A 79 -0.05 1.57 5.38
N ALA A 80 -1.37 1.61 5.29
CA ALA A 80 -2.09 2.40 4.30
C ALA A 80 -2.79 3.59 4.95
N ILE A 81 -2.55 4.78 4.39
CA ILE A 81 -3.08 6.06 4.88
C ILE A 81 -3.91 6.68 3.77
N GLY A 82 -5.15 7.05 4.06
CA GLY A 82 -6.03 7.69 3.07
C GLY A 82 -7.50 7.65 3.45
N PRO A 83 -8.36 8.28 2.64
CA PRO A 83 -9.80 8.30 2.85
C PRO A 83 -10.40 6.90 2.62
N MET A 84 -11.28 6.49 3.51
CA MET A 84 -11.85 5.13 3.51
C MET A 84 -12.81 4.85 2.34
N GLU A 85 -13.29 5.88 1.65
CA GLU A 85 -14.13 5.76 0.46
C GLU A 85 -13.36 5.41 -0.83
N VAL A 86 -12.03 5.38 -0.77
CA VAL A 86 -11.19 4.93 -1.91
C VAL A 86 -11.08 3.41 -1.88
N ASN A 87 -11.36 2.77 -3.03
CA ASN A 87 -11.40 1.31 -3.16
C ASN A 87 -10.13 0.61 -2.62
N SER A 88 -8.95 1.21 -2.80
CA SER A 88 -7.70 0.68 -2.25
C SER A 88 -7.79 0.52 -0.72
N LEU A 89 -8.19 1.58 0.00
CA LEU A 89 -8.27 1.58 1.47
C LEU A 89 -9.41 0.69 1.97
N GLU A 90 -10.57 0.77 1.35
CA GLU A 90 -11.73 -0.06 1.67
C GLU A 90 -11.39 -1.55 1.53
N THR A 91 -10.79 -1.96 0.42
CA THR A 91 -10.39 -3.35 0.17
C THR A 91 -9.37 -3.83 1.20
N LEU A 92 -8.33 -3.03 1.47
CA LEU A 92 -7.30 -3.38 2.45
C LEU A 92 -7.90 -3.60 3.84
N ARG A 93 -8.83 -2.75 4.25
CA ARG A 93 -9.51 -2.84 5.55
C ARG A 93 -10.45 -4.05 5.63
N ASN A 94 -11.33 -4.21 4.64
CA ASN A 94 -12.36 -5.24 4.64
C ASN A 94 -11.79 -6.67 4.62
N HIS A 95 -10.62 -6.83 3.98
CA HIS A 95 -9.93 -8.12 3.91
C HIS A 95 -8.79 -8.29 4.92
N ASN A 96 -8.59 -7.34 5.85
CA ASN A 96 -7.50 -7.34 6.82
C ASN A 96 -6.12 -7.53 6.15
N LEU A 97 -5.83 -6.72 5.11
CA LEU A 97 -4.60 -6.81 4.33
C LEU A 97 -3.54 -5.79 4.74
N ALA A 98 -3.92 -4.79 5.52
CA ALA A 98 -3.05 -3.72 5.95
C ALA A 98 -3.51 -3.13 7.29
N ILE A 99 -2.60 -2.45 7.95
CA ILE A 99 -2.93 -1.47 8.99
C ILE A 99 -3.41 -0.22 8.26
N THR A 100 -4.59 0.30 8.60
CA THR A 100 -5.17 1.46 7.92
C THR A 100 -5.35 2.65 8.86
N ALA A 101 -5.19 3.86 8.33
CA ALA A 101 -5.46 5.11 9.03
C ALA A 101 -6.10 6.13 8.09
N CYS A 102 -7.14 6.83 8.56
CA CYS A 102 -7.87 7.83 7.76
C CYS A 102 -7.77 9.26 8.32
N CYS A 103 -7.03 9.45 9.40
CA CYS A 103 -6.77 10.78 9.99
C CYS A 103 -5.45 10.76 10.79
N ASP A 104 -4.96 11.94 11.16
CA ASP A 104 -3.69 12.12 11.87
C ASP A 104 -3.62 11.37 13.20
N ASP A 105 -4.71 11.33 13.95
CA ASP A 105 -4.74 10.64 15.24
C ASP A 105 -4.65 9.12 15.08
N GLU A 106 -5.30 8.57 14.05
CA GLU A 106 -5.14 7.16 13.70
C GLU A 106 -3.72 6.86 13.21
N VAL A 107 -3.12 7.73 12.39
CA VAL A 107 -1.72 7.58 11.96
C VAL A 107 -0.80 7.51 13.17
N LYS A 108 -0.90 8.46 14.11
CA LYS A 108 -0.09 8.45 15.34
C LYS A 108 -0.27 7.18 16.16
N LYS A 109 -1.52 6.76 16.35
CA LYS A 109 -1.86 5.53 17.08
C LYS A 109 -1.25 4.30 16.43
N GLN A 110 -1.42 4.15 15.10
CA GLN A 110 -0.92 2.98 14.38
C GLN A 110 0.61 2.94 14.33
N VAL A 111 1.27 4.09 14.15
CA VAL A 111 2.75 4.17 14.19
C VAL A 111 3.28 3.73 15.55
N LEU A 112 2.62 4.12 16.65
CA LEU A 112 3.01 3.67 17.99
C LEU A 112 2.78 2.16 18.16
N ALA A 113 1.66 1.62 17.71
CA ALA A 113 1.38 0.19 17.76
C ALA A 113 2.40 -0.64 16.97
N ILE A 114 2.78 -0.16 15.76
CA ILE A 114 3.83 -0.78 14.95
C ILE A 114 5.16 -0.76 15.70
N LYS A 115 5.55 0.41 16.25
CA LYS A 115 6.81 0.58 16.99
C LYS A 115 6.89 -0.33 18.21
N ASN A 116 5.78 -0.52 18.92
CA ASN A 116 5.70 -1.32 20.13
C ASN A 116 5.55 -2.84 19.85
N GLY A 117 5.39 -3.24 18.59
CA GLY A 117 5.15 -4.64 18.23
C GLY A 117 3.76 -5.16 18.63
N GLU A 118 2.78 -4.26 18.79
CA GLU A 118 1.40 -4.59 19.19
C GLU A 118 0.53 -5.06 18.01
N VAL A 119 1.09 -5.06 16.80
CA VAL A 119 0.38 -5.46 15.57
C VAL A 119 0.43 -6.96 15.41
N ASP A 120 -0.71 -7.59 15.15
CA ASP A 120 -0.78 -9.02 14.78
C ASP A 120 -0.32 -9.24 13.32
N THR A 121 0.98 -9.27 13.15
CA THR A 121 1.64 -9.46 11.85
C THR A 121 1.32 -10.81 11.22
N LYS A 122 1.10 -11.84 12.04
CA LYS A 122 0.78 -13.20 11.55
C LYS A 122 -0.60 -13.24 10.90
N SER A 123 -1.59 -12.61 11.52
CA SER A 123 -2.94 -12.51 10.96
C SER A 123 -2.95 -11.72 9.65
N LEU A 124 -2.24 -10.58 9.59
CA LEU A 124 -2.10 -9.79 8.37
C LEU A 124 -1.46 -10.60 7.24
N THR A 125 -0.33 -11.24 7.50
CA THR A 125 0.38 -12.04 6.49
C THR A 125 -0.47 -13.21 5.98
N ALA A 126 -1.19 -13.90 6.87
CA ALA A 126 -2.11 -14.97 6.48
C ALA A 126 -3.26 -14.46 5.60
N SER A 127 -3.83 -13.30 5.94
CA SER A 127 -4.88 -12.65 5.15
C SER A 127 -4.37 -12.23 3.76
N ILE A 128 -3.18 -11.63 3.68
CA ILE A 128 -2.54 -11.25 2.42
C ILE A 128 -2.33 -12.48 1.54
N HIS A 129 -1.75 -13.55 2.08
CA HIS A 129 -1.53 -14.79 1.33
C HIS A 129 -2.84 -15.37 0.79
N LYS A 130 -3.87 -15.46 1.63
CA LYS A 130 -5.20 -15.91 1.22
C LYS A 130 -5.79 -15.02 0.12
N TYR A 131 -5.67 -13.70 0.25
CA TYR A 131 -6.20 -12.77 -0.73
C TYR A 131 -5.52 -12.91 -2.10
N ILE A 132 -4.19 -12.99 -2.12
CA ILE A 132 -3.42 -13.18 -3.37
C ILE A 132 -3.82 -14.48 -4.04
N THR A 133 -3.84 -15.59 -3.32
CA THR A 133 -4.17 -16.91 -3.89
C THR A 133 -5.62 -17.00 -4.37
N THR A 134 -6.54 -16.24 -3.76
CA THR A 134 -7.95 -16.28 -4.14
C THR A 134 -8.30 -15.31 -5.27
N TYR A 135 -7.79 -14.07 -5.22
CA TYR A 135 -8.26 -12.99 -6.07
C TYR A 135 -7.21 -12.47 -7.06
N ARG A 136 -5.93 -12.82 -6.90
CA ARG A 136 -4.82 -12.32 -7.72
C ARG A 136 -4.02 -13.42 -8.40
N ASP A 137 -4.41 -14.68 -8.24
CA ASP A 137 -3.80 -15.76 -8.99
C ASP A 137 -4.12 -15.61 -10.47
N LYS A 138 -3.07 -15.50 -11.29
CA LYS A 138 -3.18 -15.28 -12.73
C LYS A 138 -3.98 -16.38 -13.42
N ILE A 139 -3.81 -17.62 -12.99
CA ILE A 139 -4.48 -18.79 -13.59
C ILE A 139 -5.98 -18.73 -13.30
N ILE A 140 -6.33 -18.40 -12.04
CA ILE A 140 -7.74 -18.27 -11.63
C ILE A 140 -8.42 -17.15 -12.41
N ILE A 141 -7.79 -15.96 -12.46
CA ILE A 141 -8.33 -14.79 -13.17
C ILE A 141 -8.53 -15.09 -14.67
N GLN A 142 -7.53 -15.69 -15.31
CA GLN A 142 -7.64 -16.06 -16.74
C GLN A 142 -8.76 -17.06 -16.99
N LYS A 143 -8.93 -18.05 -16.13
CA LYS A 143 -9.98 -19.06 -16.24
C LYS A 143 -11.38 -18.44 -16.06
N GLU A 144 -11.56 -17.58 -15.08
CA GLU A 144 -12.82 -16.87 -14.87
C GLU A 144 -13.17 -15.95 -16.03
N MET A 145 -12.18 -15.19 -16.53
CA MET A 145 -12.37 -14.33 -17.71
C MET A 145 -12.78 -15.14 -18.93
N PHE A 146 -12.11 -16.25 -19.20
CA PHE A 146 -12.44 -17.14 -20.32
C PHE A 146 -13.85 -17.71 -20.20
N ASN A 147 -14.25 -18.14 -19.01
CA ASN A 147 -15.61 -18.65 -18.76
C ASN A 147 -16.67 -17.58 -19.05
N ARG A 148 -16.48 -16.36 -18.52
CA ARG A 148 -17.42 -15.25 -18.76
C ARG A 148 -17.53 -14.87 -20.24
N LEU A 149 -16.40 -14.80 -20.96
CA LEU A 149 -16.42 -14.55 -22.41
C LEU A 149 -17.15 -15.65 -23.17
N SER A 150 -16.95 -16.91 -22.79
CA SER A 150 -17.63 -18.06 -23.41
C SER A 150 -19.14 -18.06 -23.17
N GLU A 151 -19.61 -17.52 -22.06
CA GLU A 151 -21.03 -17.33 -21.74
C GLU A 151 -21.68 -16.22 -22.58
N LEU A 152 -20.97 -15.15 -22.87
CA LEU A 152 -21.42 -14.02 -23.67
C LEU A 152 -21.50 -14.35 -25.18
N MET A 153 -20.82 -15.41 -25.62
CA MET A 153 -20.79 -15.86 -27.00
C MET A 153 -21.88 -16.93 -27.36
N LYS A 154 -22.67 -17.31 -26.36
CA LYS A 154 -23.84 -18.22 -26.54
C LYS A 154 -25.11 -17.43 -26.73
#